data_89fea43ab1b62624f01d234ff04d36db
#
_entry.id   89fea43ab1b62624f01d234ff04d36db
#
_cell.length_a   1.000
_cell.length_b   1.000
_cell.length_c   1.000
_cell.angle_alpha   90.00
_cell.angle_beta   90.00
_cell.angle_gamma   90.00
#
_symmetry.space_group_name_H-M   'P 1'
#
loop_
_entity.id
_entity.type
_entity.pdbx_description
1 polymer ?
#
loop_
_entity_poly.entity_id
_entity_poly.type
_entity_poly.pdbx_seq_one_letter_code
_entity_poly.pdbx_strand_id
1 'polypeptide(L)'
;TVTILTVLSRIFYMKITQIIKRAWNNLIGSSDDLSDEEMLEWLGIDTNLKKQEINEITYFTCLKMLSETMGKLPLKFYQQTNQGKIRAEPNAAARLLMNRPNNIMTPATFWGTVEYNCEHYGNAYVWIQTVFEKKGKYGGEYRILGFWIMQSNYVQVLYDNAGIFGNNNGGLYYRYSDPLTGKQYTFSQE
;
A
#
# COMPACT_ATOMS: atom_id res chain seq x y z
N THR A 1 4.60 -10.65 -12.63
CA THR A 1 5.44 -9.48 -12.25
C THR A 1 4.85 -8.88 -10.99
N VAL A 2 5.59 -8.86 -9.89
CA VAL A 2 5.20 -8.20 -8.64
C VAL A 2 5.86 -6.84 -8.62
N THR A 3 5.07 -5.78 -8.72
CA THR A 3 5.58 -4.42 -8.61
C THR A 3 5.43 -3.96 -7.17
N ILE A 4 6.55 -3.63 -6.52
CA ILE A 4 6.55 -3.11 -5.14
C ILE A 4 6.28 -1.62 -5.20
N LEU A 5 5.17 -1.19 -4.64
CA LEU A 5 4.83 0.22 -4.40
C LEU A 5 5.47 0.76 -3.10
N THR A 6 6.71 0.35 -2.81
CA THR A 6 7.38 0.66 -1.53
C THR A 6 8.00 2.05 -1.44
N VAL A 7 8.17 2.77 -2.52
CA VAL A 7 8.96 4.02 -2.50
C VAL A 7 8.11 5.28 -2.25
N LEU A 8 6.85 5.25 -2.62
CA LEU A 8 5.98 6.43 -2.50
C LEU A 8 5.41 6.66 -1.08
N SER A 9 5.26 5.60 -0.27
CA SER A 9 4.70 5.72 1.07
C SER A 9 5.63 6.46 2.05
N ARG A 10 6.94 6.20 2.04
CA ARG A 10 7.88 6.83 2.98
C ARG A 10 8.06 8.33 2.83
N ILE A 11 8.08 8.83 1.59
CA ILE A 11 8.26 10.29 1.34
C ILE A 11 6.96 11.05 1.64
N PHE A 12 5.82 10.44 1.38
CA PHE A 12 4.52 11.01 1.66
C PHE A 12 4.20 11.00 3.16
N TYR A 13 4.58 9.94 3.87
CA TYR A 13 4.42 9.78 5.31
C TYR A 13 5.15 10.86 6.11
N MET A 14 6.43 11.14 5.81
CA MET A 14 7.17 12.20 6.50
C MET A 14 6.57 13.60 6.32
N LYS A 15 5.92 13.87 5.18
CA LYS A 15 5.27 15.17 4.95
C LYS A 15 3.89 15.26 5.60
N ILE A 16 3.11 14.20 5.59
CA ILE A 16 1.77 14.17 6.21
C ILE A 16 1.86 14.25 7.73
N THR A 17 2.76 13.49 8.37
CA THR A 17 2.96 13.56 9.82
C THR A 17 3.44 14.95 10.26
N GLN A 18 4.27 15.62 9.46
CA GLN A 18 4.68 16.99 9.76
C GLN A 18 3.53 18.01 9.54
N ILE A 19 2.69 17.79 8.55
CA ILE A 19 1.53 18.66 8.29
C ILE A 19 0.47 18.46 9.38
N ILE A 20 0.21 17.22 9.77
CA ILE A 20 -0.72 16.90 10.87
C ILE A 20 -0.20 17.46 12.20
N LYS A 21 1.08 17.29 12.52
CA LYS A 21 1.70 17.92 13.71
C LYS A 21 1.61 19.44 13.67
N ARG A 22 1.84 20.08 12.54
CA ARG A 22 1.73 21.53 12.38
C ARG A 22 0.26 22.02 12.49
N ALA A 23 -0.67 21.31 11.86
CA ALA A 23 -2.08 21.62 11.96
C ALA A 23 -2.62 21.43 13.40
N TRP A 24 -2.16 20.40 14.07
CA TRP A 24 -2.47 20.11 15.47
C TRP A 24 -1.92 21.18 16.41
N ASN A 25 -0.64 21.53 16.26
CA ASN A 25 -0.02 22.60 17.07
C ASN A 25 -0.65 23.98 16.83
N ASN A 26 -1.19 24.22 15.63
CA ASN A 26 -1.88 25.49 15.32
C ASN A 26 -3.33 25.53 15.81
N LEU A 27 -3.97 24.37 16.02
CA LEU A 27 -5.36 24.28 16.49
C LEU A 27 -5.48 24.28 18.01
N ILE A 28 -4.50 23.75 18.72
CA ILE A 28 -4.57 23.54 20.19
C ILE A 28 -3.75 24.58 20.97
N GLY A 29 -2.95 25.41 20.26
CA GLY A 29 -2.07 26.36 20.95
C GLY A 29 -0.90 25.63 21.65
N SER A 30 0.29 26.15 21.51
CA SER A 30 1.49 25.62 22.13
C SER A 30 1.41 25.74 23.65
N SER A 31 0.88 24.74 24.31
CA SER A 31 1.18 24.47 25.72
C SER A 31 0.50 23.19 26.17
N ASP A 32 1.29 22.37 26.79
CA ASP A 32 0.99 21.18 27.54
C ASP A 32 0.58 19.95 26.72
N ASP A 33 1.42 18.92 26.88
CA ASP A 33 1.11 17.56 26.47
C ASP A 33 -0.27 17.19 27.02
N LEU A 34 -1.26 17.08 26.15
CA LEU A 34 -2.51 16.41 26.50
C LEU A 34 -2.12 15.09 27.14
N SER A 35 -2.58 14.85 28.35
CA SER A 35 -2.39 13.56 28.97
C SER A 35 -3.01 12.48 28.08
N ASP A 36 -2.44 11.28 28.09
CA ASP A 36 -2.97 10.14 27.34
C ASP A 36 -4.48 9.94 27.63
N GLU A 37 -4.93 10.29 28.83
CA GLU A 37 -6.32 10.22 29.29
C GLU A 37 -7.24 11.23 28.60
N GLU A 38 -6.82 12.48 28.46
CA GLU A 38 -7.61 13.54 27.76
C GLU A 38 -7.72 13.24 26.26
N MET A 39 -6.67 12.67 25.65
CA MET A 39 -6.73 12.27 24.26
C MET A 39 -7.69 11.09 24.03
N LEU A 40 -7.76 10.16 24.98
CA LEU A 40 -8.67 9.01 24.94
C LEU A 40 -10.12 9.45 25.14
N GLU A 41 -10.37 10.37 26.05
CA GLU A 41 -11.71 10.94 26.26
C GLU A 41 -12.18 11.69 25.01
N TRP A 42 -11.29 12.45 24.36
CA TRP A 42 -11.60 13.12 23.10
C TRP A 42 -11.94 12.13 21.96
N LEU A 43 -11.27 10.96 21.93
CA LEU A 43 -11.54 9.86 21.00
C LEU A 43 -12.81 9.06 21.36
N GLY A 44 -13.46 9.35 22.50
CA GLY A 44 -14.63 8.63 22.99
C GLY A 44 -14.30 7.21 23.49
N ILE A 45 -13.07 6.97 23.92
CA ILE A 45 -12.60 5.68 24.44
C ILE A 45 -12.71 5.70 25.97
N ASP A 46 -13.30 4.63 26.53
CA ASP A 46 -13.45 4.49 27.99
C ASP A 46 -12.09 4.36 28.68
N THR A 47 -11.77 5.31 29.55
CA THR A 47 -10.50 5.38 30.30
C THR A 47 -10.34 4.32 31.39
N ASN A 48 -11.37 3.54 31.68
CA ASN A 48 -11.31 2.45 32.64
C ASN A 48 -10.58 1.18 32.12
N LEU A 49 -10.20 1.18 30.85
CA LEU A 49 -9.45 0.08 30.24
C LEU A 49 -8.01 0.04 30.75
N LYS A 50 -7.43 -1.18 30.79
CA LYS A 50 -6.02 -1.34 31.13
C LYS A 50 -5.15 -0.64 30.09
N LYS A 51 -4.02 -0.06 30.51
CA LYS A 51 -3.10 0.70 29.62
C LYS A 51 -2.71 -0.04 28.33
N GLN A 52 -2.59 -1.36 28.38
CA GLN A 52 -2.27 -2.18 27.21
C GLN A 52 -3.43 -2.22 26.22
N GLU A 53 -4.67 -2.38 26.70
CA GLU A 53 -5.89 -2.41 25.88
C GLU A 53 -6.12 -1.05 25.20
N ILE A 54 -5.85 0.03 25.90
CA ILE A 54 -5.91 1.41 25.39
C ILE A 54 -4.90 1.61 24.26
N ASN A 55 -3.66 1.16 24.42
CA ASN A 55 -2.63 1.28 23.41
C ASN A 55 -3.00 0.49 22.13
N GLU A 56 -3.59 -0.68 22.26
CA GLU A 56 -4.08 -1.47 21.14
C GLU A 56 -5.23 -0.75 20.40
N ILE A 57 -6.21 -0.23 21.13
CA ILE A 57 -7.34 0.50 20.56
C ILE A 57 -6.85 1.75 19.84
N THR A 58 -5.96 2.53 20.46
CA THR A 58 -5.38 3.74 19.86
C THR A 58 -4.63 3.41 18.57
N TYR A 59 -3.81 2.36 18.60
CA TYR A 59 -3.07 1.90 17.45
C TYR A 59 -4.01 1.55 16.28
N PHE A 60 -5.03 0.72 16.52
CA PHE A 60 -5.99 0.35 15.48
C PHE A 60 -6.82 1.53 14.98
N THR A 61 -7.16 2.47 15.85
CA THR A 61 -7.87 3.69 15.45
C THR A 61 -7.03 4.54 14.52
N CYS A 62 -5.75 4.77 14.84
CA CYS A 62 -4.83 5.52 13.99
C CYS A 62 -4.63 4.82 12.64
N LEU A 63 -4.41 3.51 12.65
CA LEU A 63 -4.23 2.71 11.45
C LEU A 63 -5.46 2.76 10.54
N LYS A 64 -6.67 2.66 11.13
CA LYS A 64 -7.94 2.79 10.41
C LYS A 64 -8.09 4.17 9.80
N MET A 65 -7.83 5.24 10.56
CA MET A 65 -7.94 6.62 10.06
C MET A 65 -7.00 6.87 8.88
N LEU A 66 -5.75 6.39 8.94
CA LEU A 66 -4.78 6.53 7.86
C LEU A 66 -5.24 5.78 6.60
N SER A 67 -5.61 4.53 6.74
CA SER A 67 -6.05 3.69 5.62
C SER A 67 -7.33 4.20 4.97
N GLU A 68 -8.32 4.65 5.75
CA GLU A 68 -9.55 5.24 5.21
C GLU A 68 -9.28 6.59 4.51
N THR A 69 -8.38 7.40 5.05
CA THR A 69 -8.00 8.68 4.43
C THR A 69 -7.34 8.45 3.08
N MET A 70 -6.40 7.49 3.00
CA MET A 70 -5.77 7.14 1.73
C MET A 70 -6.79 6.58 0.72
N GLY A 71 -7.70 5.73 1.17
CA GLY A 71 -8.75 5.18 0.31
C GLY A 71 -9.71 6.23 -0.27
N LYS A 72 -9.89 7.37 0.41
CA LYS A 72 -10.74 8.48 -0.04
C LYS A 72 -10.05 9.42 -1.03
N LEU A 73 -8.70 9.36 -1.16
CA LEU A 73 -7.97 10.24 -2.09
C LEU A 73 -8.17 9.79 -3.53
N PRO A 74 -8.59 10.68 -4.43
CA PRO A 74 -8.77 10.34 -5.84
C PRO A 74 -7.42 10.17 -6.53
N LEU A 75 -7.19 9.01 -7.13
CA LEU A 75 -6.01 8.77 -7.95
C LEU A 75 -6.12 9.58 -9.25
N LYS A 76 -5.04 10.30 -9.62
CA LYS A 76 -4.95 11.06 -10.86
C LYS A 76 -3.69 10.68 -11.62
N PHE A 77 -3.80 10.60 -12.93
CA PHE A 77 -2.70 10.24 -13.80
C PHE A 77 -2.06 11.49 -14.42
N TYR A 78 -0.73 11.60 -14.28
CA TYR A 78 0.04 12.72 -14.80
C TYR A 78 1.23 12.21 -15.61
N GLN A 79 1.55 12.95 -16.67
CA GLN A 79 2.77 12.76 -17.45
C GLN A 79 3.79 13.83 -17.09
N GLN A 80 5.03 13.42 -16.82
CA GLN A 80 6.14 14.35 -16.62
C GLN A 80 6.62 14.87 -17.98
N THR A 81 6.66 16.20 -18.12
CA THR A 81 7.21 16.88 -19.31
C THR A 81 8.32 17.82 -18.89
N ASN A 82 9.09 18.34 -19.86
CA ASN A 82 10.15 19.32 -19.60
C ASN A 82 9.64 20.62 -18.95
N GLN A 83 8.35 20.93 -19.10
CA GLN A 83 7.69 22.10 -18.53
C GLN A 83 6.94 21.83 -17.21
N GLY A 84 7.01 20.57 -16.69
CA GLY A 84 6.33 20.16 -15.48
C GLY A 84 5.38 18.99 -15.66
N LYS A 85 4.49 18.78 -14.67
CA LYS A 85 3.50 17.69 -14.68
C LYS A 85 2.22 18.17 -15.32
N ILE A 86 1.82 17.53 -16.41
CA ILE A 86 0.52 17.75 -17.07
C ILE A 86 -0.42 16.55 -16.83
N ARG A 87 -1.71 16.82 -16.75
CA ARG A 87 -2.70 15.75 -16.67
C ARG A 87 -2.72 15.00 -18.00
N ALA A 88 -2.58 13.68 -17.93
CA ALA A 88 -2.56 12.81 -19.10
C ALA A 88 -3.71 11.80 -19.07
N GLU A 89 -4.02 11.24 -20.21
CA GLU A 89 -4.97 10.13 -20.34
C GLU A 89 -4.37 8.88 -19.67
N PRO A 90 -5.14 8.22 -18.76
CA PRO A 90 -4.67 7.04 -18.07
C PRO A 90 -4.50 5.87 -19.04
N ASN A 91 -3.39 5.16 -18.92
CA ASN A 91 -3.17 3.90 -19.61
C ASN A 91 -4.08 2.78 -19.04
N ALA A 92 -4.06 1.59 -19.64
CA ALA A 92 -4.92 0.47 -19.23
C ALA A 92 -4.73 0.09 -17.75
N ALA A 93 -3.49 0.05 -17.25
CA ALA A 93 -3.18 -0.23 -15.85
C ALA A 93 -3.72 0.87 -14.90
N ALA A 94 -3.49 2.14 -15.24
CA ALA A 94 -3.99 3.27 -14.47
C ALA A 94 -5.52 3.31 -14.43
N ARG A 95 -6.20 3.00 -15.56
CA ARG A 95 -7.67 2.91 -15.60
C ARG A 95 -8.21 1.83 -14.67
N LEU A 96 -7.56 0.67 -14.60
CA LEU A 96 -7.94 -0.38 -13.65
C LEU A 96 -7.79 0.11 -12.21
N LEU A 97 -6.64 0.68 -11.85
CA LEU A 97 -6.37 1.19 -10.50
C LEU A 97 -7.29 2.34 -10.08
N MET A 98 -7.73 3.17 -11.05
CA MET A 98 -8.63 4.30 -10.79
C MET A 98 -10.10 3.88 -10.69
N ASN A 99 -10.52 2.88 -11.46
CA ASN A 99 -11.93 2.52 -11.60
C ASN A 99 -12.28 1.21 -10.89
N ARG A 100 -11.53 0.15 -11.16
CA ARG A 100 -11.80 -1.18 -10.61
C ARG A 100 -10.54 -2.05 -10.65
N PRO A 101 -9.73 -2.04 -9.59
CA PRO A 101 -8.47 -2.77 -9.53
C PRO A 101 -8.61 -4.28 -9.77
N ASN A 102 -9.71 -4.87 -9.29
CA ASN A 102 -10.09 -6.26 -9.54
C ASN A 102 -11.63 -6.42 -9.49
N ASN A 103 -12.13 -7.63 -9.67
CA ASN A 103 -13.57 -7.90 -9.71
C ASN A 103 -14.28 -7.82 -8.35
N ILE A 104 -13.55 -7.72 -7.23
CA ILE A 104 -14.10 -7.73 -5.87
C ILE A 104 -13.99 -6.35 -5.21
N MET A 105 -12.87 -5.65 -5.39
CA MET A 105 -12.53 -4.44 -4.64
C MET A 105 -12.84 -3.17 -5.43
N THR A 106 -13.34 -2.16 -4.71
CA THR A 106 -13.36 -0.78 -5.21
C THR A 106 -11.98 -0.15 -5.10
N PRO A 107 -11.67 0.94 -5.84
CA PRO A 107 -10.41 1.65 -5.68
C PRO A 107 -10.16 2.14 -4.26
N ALA A 108 -11.19 2.64 -3.59
CA ALA A 108 -11.09 3.09 -2.19
C ALA A 108 -10.69 1.95 -1.25
N THR A 109 -11.35 0.80 -1.36
CA THR A 109 -11.01 -0.39 -0.57
C THR A 109 -9.61 -0.90 -0.88
N PHE A 110 -9.25 -0.91 -2.17
CA PHE A 110 -7.93 -1.37 -2.60
C PHE A 110 -6.81 -0.51 -2.01
N TRP A 111 -6.87 0.81 -2.20
CA TRP A 111 -5.85 1.73 -1.71
C TRP A 111 -5.82 1.82 -0.18
N GLY A 112 -6.98 1.78 0.47
CA GLY A 112 -7.07 1.70 1.94
C GLY A 112 -6.42 0.42 2.47
N THR A 113 -6.62 -0.73 1.82
CA THR A 113 -5.98 -2.00 2.23
C THR A 113 -4.47 -1.99 1.97
N VAL A 114 -4.01 -1.40 0.86
CA VAL A 114 -2.57 -1.22 0.59
C VAL A 114 -1.93 -0.40 1.69
N GLU A 115 -2.53 0.73 2.06
CA GLU A 115 -2.04 1.60 3.12
C GLU A 115 -2.05 0.88 4.47
N TYR A 116 -3.15 0.20 4.80
CA TYR A 116 -3.22 -0.61 6.02
C TYR A 116 -2.07 -1.61 6.12
N ASN A 117 -1.78 -2.35 5.04
CA ASN A 117 -0.68 -3.31 5.04
C ASN A 117 0.69 -2.62 5.16
N CYS A 118 0.88 -1.46 4.50
CA CYS A 118 2.10 -0.68 4.62
C CYS A 118 2.36 -0.22 6.05
N GLU A 119 1.33 0.31 6.73
CA GLU A 119 1.45 0.82 8.09
C GLU A 119 1.58 -0.30 9.13
N HIS A 120 0.85 -1.39 8.94
CA HIS A 120 0.82 -2.50 9.90
C HIS A 120 2.04 -3.42 9.78
N TYR A 121 2.43 -3.79 8.55
CA TYR A 121 3.52 -4.74 8.27
C TYR A 121 4.80 -4.09 7.76
N GLY A 122 4.79 -2.78 7.54
CA GLY A 122 5.91 -2.05 6.92
C GLY A 122 5.99 -2.19 5.40
N ASN A 123 5.25 -3.10 4.79
CA ASN A 123 5.22 -3.35 3.34
C ASN A 123 3.85 -3.81 2.89
N ALA A 124 3.47 -3.46 1.66
CA ALA A 124 2.32 -4.02 0.97
C ALA A 124 2.74 -4.62 -0.36
N TYR A 125 2.20 -5.79 -0.68
CA TYR A 125 2.51 -6.52 -1.90
C TYR A 125 1.26 -6.65 -2.76
N VAL A 126 1.41 -6.29 -4.03
CA VAL A 126 0.34 -6.36 -5.02
C VAL A 126 0.78 -7.27 -6.17
N TRP A 127 0.02 -8.33 -6.38
CA TRP A 127 0.20 -9.19 -7.52
C TRP A 127 -0.54 -8.63 -8.74
N ILE A 128 0.18 -8.49 -9.85
CA ILE A 128 -0.36 -8.06 -11.13
C ILE A 128 -0.76 -9.30 -11.91
N GLN A 129 -2.05 -9.53 -12.04
CA GLN A 129 -2.57 -10.62 -12.84
C GLN A 129 -2.55 -10.25 -14.31
N THR A 130 -1.80 -11.02 -15.10
CA THR A 130 -1.67 -10.81 -16.54
C THR A 130 -2.11 -12.03 -17.32
N VAL A 131 -2.58 -11.81 -18.53
CA VAL A 131 -2.86 -12.85 -19.53
C VAL A 131 -2.09 -12.54 -20.81
N PHE A 132 -1.52 -13.58 -21.42
CA PHE A 132 -0.86 -13.45 -22.71
C PHE A 132 -1.91 -13.56 -23.82
N GLU A 133 -2.10 -12.51 -24.60
CA GLU A 133 -2.96 -12.48 -25.79
C GLU A 133 -2.12 -12.59 -27.06
N LYS A 134 -2.34 -13.64 -27.84
CA LYS A 134 -1.66 -13.81 -29.12
C LYS A 134 -2.19 -12.79 -30.15
N LYS A 135 -1.28 -12.01 -30.75
CA LYS A 135 -1.59 -11.13 -31.87
C LYS A 135 -0.88 -11.69 -33.13
N GLY A 136 -1.66 -12.35 -34.01
CA GLY A 136 -1.13 -12.92 -35.24
C GLY A 136 -0.28 -14.19 -35.05
N LYS A 137 0.52 -14.53 -36.08
CA LYS A 137 1.29 -15.77 -36.14
C LYS A 137 2.54 -15.76 -35.25
N TYR A 138 3.15 -14.59 -35.04
CA TYR A 138 4.46 -14.45 -34.37
C TYR A 138 4.49 -13.38 -33.27
N GLY A 139 3.35 -12.82 -32.88
CA GLY A 139 3.27 -11.73 -31.90
C GLY A 139 2.29 -12.03 -30.78
N GLY A 140 2.49 -11.37 -29.67
CA GLY A 140 1.56 -11.39 -28.53
C GLY A 140 1.88 -10.27 -27.55
N GLU A 141 0.92 -9.95 -26.71
CA GLU A 141 1.01 -8.89 -25.73
C GLU A 141 0.46 -9.38 -24.39
N TYR A 142 1.09 -8.96 -23.28
CA TYR A 142 0.54 -9.20 -21.96
C TYR A 142 -0.49 -8.14 -21.62
N ARG A 143 -1.72 -8.57 -21.36
CA ARG A 143 -2.78 -7.70 -20.89
C ARG A 143 -2.97 -7.88 -19.39
N ILE A 144 -3.01 -6.76 -18.65
CA ILE A 144 -3.30 -6.76 -17.22
C ILE A 144 -4.80 -7.01 -17.02
N LEU A 145 -5.15 -8.02 -16.24
CA LEU A 145 -6.52 -8.37 -15.86
C LEU A 145 -6.94 -7.69 -14.57
N GLY A 146 -6.01 -7.51 -13.63
CA GLY A 146 -6.30 -6.93 -12.34
C GLY A 146 -5.11 -6.89 -11.40
N PHE A 147 -5.34 -6.26 -10.26
CA PHE A 147 -4.38 -6.08 -9.18
C PHE A 147 -4.93 -6.73 -7.90
N TRP A 148 -4.18 -7.62 -7.31
CA TRP A 148 -4.58 -8.38 -6.14
C TRP A 148 -3.62 -8.12 -4.98
N ILE A 149 -4.17 -7.80 -3.82
CA ILE A 149 -3.36 -7.58 -2.62
C ILE A 149 -3.02 -8.95 -2.02
N MET A 150 -1.74 -9.19 -1.81
CA MET A 150 -1.25 -10.34 -1.06
C MET A 150 -1.13 -9.96 0.41
N GLN A 151 -1.51 -10.86 1.30
CA GLN A 151 -1.34 -10.62 2.73
C GLN A 151 0.15 -10.58 3.08
N SER A 152 0.61 -9.45 3.60
CA SER A 152 2.04 -9.17 3.77
C SER A 152 2.76 -10.11 4.73
N ASN A 153 2.05 -10.65 5.72
CA ASN A 153 2.58 -11.63 6.68
C ASN A 153 2.88 -13.01 6.05
N TYR A 154 2.35 -13.31 4.86
CA TYR A 154 2.62 -14.56 4.13
C TYR A 154 3.61 -14.38 2.97
N VAL A 155 4.18 -13.19 2.82
CA VAL A 155 5.19 -12.89 1.81
C VAL A 155 6.58 -12.88 2.43
N GLN A 156 7.47 -13.72 1.92
CA GLN A 156 8.89 -13.70 2.26
C GLN A 156 9.68 -13.06 1.13
N VAL A 157 10.54 -12.12 1.46
CA VAL A 157 11.49 -11.53 0.52
C VAL A 157 12.76 -12.36 0.52
N LEU A 158 13.14 -12.85 -0.63
CA LEU A 158 14.32 -13.68 -0.85
C LEU A 158 15.32 -12.91 -1.71
N TYR A 159 16.55 -12.90 -1.31
CA TYR A 159 17.65 -12.33 -2.09
C TYR A 159 18.54 -13.44 -2.64
N ASP A 160 18.67 -13.49 -3.96
CA ASP A 160 19.56 -14.43 -4.62
C ASP A 160 20.95 -13.81 -4.81
N ASN A 161 21.84 -14.08 -3.86
CA ASN A 161 23.23 -13.63 -3.92
C ASN A 161 24.16 -14.64 -4.66
N ALA A 162 23.68 -15.83 -4.94
CA ALA A 162 24.44 -16.90 -5.57
C ALA A 162 24.14 -17.06 -7.07
N GLY A 163 23.20 -16.30 -7.62
CA GLY A 163 22.81 -16.38 -9.03
C GLY A 163 22.11 -17.70 -9.40
N ILE A 164 21.53 -18.41 -8.40
CA ILE A 164 20.88 -19.72 -8.60
C ILE A 164 19.69 -19.61 -9.55
N PHE A 165 18.98 -18.48 -9.53
CA PHE A 165 17.82 -18.22 -10.39
C PHE A 165 18.17 -17.51 -11.70
N GLY A 166 19.46 -17.48 -12.07
CA GLY A 166 19.91 -17.01 -13.37
C GLY A 166 20.23 -15.51 -13.47
N ASN A 167 20.17 -14.78 -12.36
CA ASN A 167 20.50 -13.36 -12.34
C ASN A 167 21.89 -13.15 -11.69
N ASN A 168 22.92 -12.96 -12.52
CA ASN A 168 24.33 -12.84 -12.07
C ASN A 168 24.62 -11.63 -11.17
N ASN A 169 23.68 -10.70 -11.04
CA ASN A 169 23.86 -9.47 -10.26
C ASN A 169 23.04 -9.44 -8.95
N GLY A 170 22.53 -10.59 -8.51
CA GLY A 170 21.59 -10.67 -7.41
C GLY A 170 20.17 -10.27 -7.82
N GLY A 171 19.18 -11.03 -7.42
CA GLY A 171 17.77 -10.77 -7.71
C GLY A 171 16.94 -10.80 -6.43
N LEU A 172 15.91 -9.94 -6.38
CA LEU A 172 14.88 -10.03 -5.35
C LEU A 172 13.75 -10.90 -5.86
N TYR A 173 13.38 -11.86 -5.02
CA TYR A 173 12.26 -12.76 -5.25
C TYR A 173 11.28 -12.66 -4.08
N TYR A 174 10.01 -12.84 -4.37
CA TYR A 174 8.94 -12.78 -3.39
C TYR A 174 8.25 -14.12 -3.36
N ARG A 175 8.31 -14.79 -2.21
CA ARG A 175 7.63 -16.07 -1.99
C ARG A 175 6.35 -15.80 -1.21
N TYR A 176 5.21 -16.06 -1.83
CA TYR A 176 3.92 -16.03 -1.20
C TYR A 176 3.49 -17.45 -0.83
N SER A 177 3.14 -17.67 0.43
CA SER A 177 2.57 -18.92 0.91
C SER A 177 1.08 -18.74 1.10
N ASP A 178 0.25 -19.38 0.28
CA ASP A 178 -1.19 -19.28 0.38
C ASP A 178 -1.68 -19.96 1.66
N PRO A 179 -2.30 -19.23 2.60
CA PRO A 179 -2.75 -19.81 3.88
C PRO A 179 -3.88 -20.81 3.74
N LEU A 180 -4.65 -20.76 2.65
CA LEU A 180 -5.80 -21.61 2.43
C LEU A 180 -5.42 -22.94 1.77
N THR A 181 -4.53 -22.89 0.77
CA THR A 181 -4.15 -24.09 0.00
C THR A 181 -2.79 -24.65 0.38
N GLY A 182 -1.99 -23.94 1.17
CA GLY A 182 -0.62 -24.29 1.51
C GLY A 182 0.36 -24.23 0.33
N LYS A 183 -0.09 -23.79 -0.83
CA LYS A 183 0.77 -23.66 -2.02
C LYS A 183 1.68 -22.47 -1.92
N GLN A 184 2.90 -22.64 -2.42
CA GLN A 184 3.89 -21.57 -2.48
C GLN A 184 4.06 -21.08 -3.93
N TYR A 185 4.08 -19.79 -4.08
CA TYR A 185 4.30 -19.11 -5.35
C TYR A 185 5.53 -18.21 -5.21
N THR A 186 6.43 -18.26 -6.19
CA THR A 186 7.61 -17.40 -6.20
C THR A 186 7.52 -16.47 -7.39
N PHE A 187 7.72 -15.19 -7.14
CA PHE A 187 7.66 -14.12 -8.13
C PHE A 187 9.01 -13.43 -8.21
N SER A 188 9.44 -13.08 -9.42
CA SER A 188 10.58 -12.19 -9.64
C SER A 188 10.15 -10.73 -9.52
N GLN A 189 11.12 -9.85 -9.37
CA GLN A 189 10.88 -8.41 -9.34
C GLN A 189 10.57 -7.82 -10.72
N GLU A 190 10.83 -8.57 -11.81
CA GLU A 190 10.64 -8.15 -13.20
C GLU A 190 9.18 -8.18 -13.66
#